data_e801caeda159e6dbc42cd5d13e4d827b
#
_entry.id   e801caeda159e6dbc42cd5d13e4d827b
#
_cell.length_a   1.000
_cell.length_b   1.000
_cell.length_c   1.000
_cell.angle_alpha   90.00
_cell.angle_beta   90.00
_cell.angle_gamma   90.00
#
_symmetry.space_group_name_H-M   'P 1'
#
loop_
_entity.id
_entity.type
_entity.pdbx_description
1 polymer ?
#
loop_
_entity_poly.entity_id
_entity_poly.type
_entity_poly.pdbx_seq_one_letter_code
_entity_poly.pdbx_strand_id
1 'polypeptide(L)'
;MKVLIIDDEPDIRRIARLGLTRVGHMEVVEAASGAEGLLKAKEDRPDAVLLDVMMPGLDGPSTLACLREDPATAGVPVVFLTAKAITTELDRLKSLGAAGVLTKPFDPMTLARDLRAVLGIV
;
A
#
# COMPACT_ATOMS: atom_id res chain seq x y z
N MET A 1 0.72 7.88 -12.61
CA MET A 1 0.06 7.26 -11.44
C MET A 1 0.83 7.62 -10.19
N LYS A 2 0.12 8.06 -9.18
CA LYS A 2 0.69 8.42 -7.86
C LYS A 2 0.37 7.33 -6.85
N VAL A 3 1.39 6.80 -6.17
CA VAL A 3 1.25 5.76 -5.15
C VAL A 3 1.71 6.29 -3.79
N LEU A 4 0.88 6.09 -2.77
CA LEU A 4 1.25 6.37 -1.38
C LEU A 4 1.73 5.06 -0.76
N ILE A 5 2.96 5.05 -0.25
CA ILE A 5 3.53 3.91 0.46
C ILE A 5 3.44 4.20 1.96
N ILE A 6 2.76 3.34 2.70
CA ILE A 6 2.64 3.42 4.16
C ILE A 6 3.33 2.21 4.77
N ASP A 7 4.49 2.42 5.38
CA ASP A 7 5.30 1.37 5.99
C ASP A 7 6.22 2.01 7.03
N ASP A 8 6.32 1.42 8.22
CA ASP A 8 7.15 1.96 9.30
C ASP A 8 8.64 1.69 9.12
N GLU A 9 9.02 0.80 8.19
CA GLU A 9 10.41 0.46 7.92
C GLU A 9 11.00 1.36 6.83
N PRO A 10 11.97 2.24 7.16
CA PRO A 10 12.55 3.16 6.16
C PRO A 10 13.19 2.45 4.96
N ASP A 11 13.81 1.29 5.19
CA ASP A 11 14.47 0.55 4.12
C ASP A 11 13.46 0.00 3.12
N ILE A 12 12.33 -0.49 3.61
CA ILE A 12 11.26 -0.99 2.74
C ILE A 12 10.68 0.16 1.91
N ARG A 13 10.43 1.31 2.53
CA ARG A 13 9.95 2.49 1.80
C ARG A 13 10.92 2.89 0.69
N ARG A 14 12.22 2.90 1.00
CA ARG A 14 13.25 3.27 0.02
C ARG A 14 13.28 2.31 -1.17
N ILE A 15 13.29 1.01 -0.90
CA ILE A 15 13.33 -0.03 -1.94
C ILE A 15 12.07 0.04 -2.81
N ALA A 16 10.90 0.16 -2.17
CA ALA A 16 9.64 0.28 -2.89
C ALA A 16 9.61 1.54 -3.76
N ARG A 17 10.06 2.67 -3.20
CA ARG A 17 10.13 3.93 -3.95
C ARG A 17 11.00 3.79 -5.19
N LEU A 18 12.20 3.22 -5.05
CA LEU A 18 13.11 3.02 -6.18
C LEU A 18 12.46 2.17 -7.27
N GLY A 19 11.83 1.07 -6.89
CA GLY A 19 11.16 0.19 -7.85
C GLY A 19 10.00 0.89 -8.55
N LEU A 20 9.16 1.59 -7.80
CA LEU A 20 7.99 2.25 -8.39
C LEU A 20 8.36 3.47 -9.24
N THR A 21 9.37 4.24 -8.83
CA THR A 21 9.78 5.45 -9.57
C THR A 21 10.67 5.11 -10.76
N ARG A 22 11.72 4.34 -10.55
CA ARG A 22 12.73 4.09 -11.60
C ARG A 22 12.28 3.07 -12.63
N VAL A 23 11.67 1.99 -12.18
CA VAL A 23 11.19 0.93 -13.07
C VAL A 23 9.77 1.22 -13.54
N GLY A 24 8.90 1.63 -12.63
CA GLY A 24 7.48 1.82 -12.91
C GLY A 24 7.11 3.20 -13.43
N HIS A 25 8.00 4.18 -13.34
CA HIS A 25 7.75 5.57 -13.73
C HIS A 25 6.56 6.19 -13.03
N MET A 26 6.33 5.80 -11.77
CA MET A 26 5.25 6.31 -10.92
C MET A 26 5.74 7.45 -10.05
N GLU A 27 4.83 8.33 -9.66
CA GLU A 27 5.07 9.32 -8.62
C GLU A 27 4.81 8.63 -7.27
N VAL A 28 5.66 8.85 -6.27
CA VAL A 28 5.57 8.17 -4.98
C VAL A 28 5.57 9.17 -3.84
N VAL A 29 4.66 8.97 -2.89
CA VAL A 29 4.60 9.68 -1.62
C VAL A 29 4.78 8.64 -0.52
N GLU A 30 5.47 8.98 0.56
CA GLU A 30 5.76 8.05 1.66
C GLU A 30 5.16 8.52 2.97
N ALA A 31 4.73 7.56 3.79
CA ALA A 31 4.31 7.76 5.16
C ALA A 31 4.90 6.66 6.04
N ALA A 32 5.34 7.03 7.25
CA ALA A 32 6.01 6.13 8.17
C ALA A 32 5.07 5.49 9.19
N SER A 33 3.79 5.85 9.17
CA SER A 33 2.78 5.33 10.10
C SER A 33 1.40 5.38 9.46
N GLY A 34 0.46 4.64 10.04
CA GLY A 34 -0.93 4.70 9.61
C GLY A 34 -1.51 6.10 9.74
N ALA A 35 -1.24 6.77 10.86
CA ALA A 35 -1.74 8.13 11.10
C ALA A 35 -1.20 9.12 10.05
N GLU A 36 0.09 9.09 9.76
CA GLU A 36 0.68 9.92 8.71
C GLU A 36 0.10 9.56 7.35
N GLY A 37 -0.11 8.27 7.10
CA GLY A 37 -0.70 7.79 5.86
C GLY A 37 -2.10 8.34 5.61
N LEU A 38 -2.93 8.43 6.65
CA LEU A 38 -4.27 9.02 6.53
C LEU A 38 -4.21 10.48 6.11
N LEU A 39 -3.29 11.25 6.70
CA LEU A 39 -3.10 12.66 6.34
C LEU A 39 -2.62 12.81 4.90
N LYS A 40 -1.62 12.01 4.51
CA LYS A 40 -1.06 12.05 3.17
C LYS A 40 -2.06 11.64 2.10
N ALA A 41 -2.87 10.61 2.38
CA ALA A 41 -3.91 10.17 1.45
C ALA A 41 -4.92 11.29 1.18
N LYS A 42 -5.28 12.03 2.20
CA LYS A 42 -6.22 13.14 2.07
C LYS A 42 -5.61 14.33 1.34
N GLU A 43 -4.36 14.66 1.63
CA GLU A 43 -3.67 15.80 1.04
C GLU A 43 -3.26 15.56 -0.41
N ASP A 44 -2.66 14.42 -0.69
CA ASP A 44 -2.02 14.12 -1.97
C ASP A 44 -2.91 13.38 -2.94
N ARG A 45 -4.03 12.82 -2.49
CA ARG A 45 -5.02 12.09 -3.30
C ARG A 45 -4.36 11.08 -4.24
N PRO A 46 -3.68 10.04 -3.69
CA PRO A 46 -2.99 9.06 -4.53
C PRO A 46 -3.99 8.23 -5.34
N ASP A 47 -3.49 7.66 -6.43
CA ASP A 47 -4.27 6.73 -7.25
C ASP A 47 -4.35 5.34 -6.60
N ALA A 48 -3.39 5.00 -5.75
CA ALA A 48 -3.37 3.75 -5.01
C ALA A 48 -2.54 3.90 -3.74
N VAL A 49 -2.82 3.04 -2.76
CA VAL A 49 -2.08 2.97 -1.50
C VAL A 49 -1.46 1.59 -1.37
N LEU A 50 -0.16 1.53 -1.12
CA LEU A 50 0.56 0.31 -0.78
C LEU A 50 0.77 0.35 0.74
N LEU A 51 0.14 -0.56 1.47
CA LEU A 51 -0.04 -0.48 2.92
C LEU A 51 0.51 -1.70 3.63
N ASP A 52 1.50 -1.49 4.49
CA ASP A 52 2.04 -2.55 5.35
C ASP A 52 0.98 -3.00 6.35
N VAL A 53 0.91 -4.31 6.60
CA VAL A 53 -0.06 -4.90 7.53
C VAL A 53 0.36 -4.67 8.99
N MET A 54 1.64 -4.92 9.29
CA MET A 54 2.15 -4.89 10.66
C MET A 54 2.91 -3.61 10.95
N MET A 55 2.25 -2.68 11.65
CA MET A 55 2.87 -1.42 12.08
C MET A 55 2.50 -1.14 13.52
N PRO A 56 3.40 -0.50 14.31
CA PRO A 56 3.04 -0.07 15.66
C PRO A 56 1.98 1.04 15.59
N GLY A 57 1.16 1.13 16.65
CA GLY A 57 0.06 2.07 16.67
C GLY A 57 -1.07 1.60 15.77
N LEU A 58 -1.42 2.40 14.76
CA LEU A 58 -2.47 2.05 13.80
C LEU A 58 -1.92 1.07 12.77
N ASP A 59 -2.37 -0.19 12.82
CA ASP A 59 -1.93 -1.22 11.87
C ASP A 59 -2.57 -1.04 10.48
N GLY A 60 -2.19 -1.92 9.53
CA GLY A 60 -2.70 -1.85 8.16
C GLY A 60 -4.20 -1.99 8.06
N PRO A 61 -4.81 -3.04 8.63
CA PRO A 61 -6.27 -3.21 8.59
C PRO A 61 -7.03 -2.04 9.20
N SER A 62 -6.55 -1.49 10.32
CA SER A 62 -7.17 -0.33 10.97
C SER A 62 -7.02 0.93 10.12
N THR A 63 -5.87 1.10 9.48
CA THR A 63 -5.64 2.22 8.55
C THR A 63 -6.60 2.13 7.36
N LEU A 64 -6.79 0.94 6.80
CA LEU A 64 -7.75 0.73 5.72
C LEU A 64 -9.17 1.10 6.15
N ALA A 65 -9.59 0.67 7.33
CA ALA A 65 -10.90 1.00 7.85
C ALA A 65 -11.10 2.52 7.94
N CYS A 66 -10.09 3.24 8.44
CA CYS A 66 -10.14 4.71 8.52
C CYS A 66 -10.20 5.37 7.14
N LEU A 67 -9.46 4.84 6.16
CA LEU A 67 -9.52 5.35 4.79
C LEU A 67 -10.94 5.21 4.21
N ARG A 68 -11.61 4.09 4.48
CA ARG A 68 -12.96 3.82 3.98
C ARG A 68 -14.03 4.67 4.66
N GLU A 69 -13.79 5.15 5.87
CA GLU A 69 -14.73 6.01 6.61
C GLU A 69 -14.72 7.46 6.13
N ASP A 70 -13.61 7.93 5.56
CA ASP A 70 -13.48 9.31 5.10
C ASP A 70 -13.88 9.40 3.62
N PRO A 71 -14.92 10.19 3.28
CA PRO A 71 -15.34 10.34 1.88
C PRO A 71 -14.22 10.78 0.93
N ALA A 72 -13.23 11.52 1.43
CA ALA A 72 -12.11 11.99 0.61
C ALA A 72 -11.19 10.85 0.17
N THR A 73 -11.17 9.73 0.90
CA THR A 73 -10.27 8.60 0.65
C THR A 73 -10.99 7.26 0.48
N ALA A 74 -12.32 7.24 0.64
CA ALA A 74 -13.10 6.00 0.68
C ALA A 74 -12.96 5.13 -0.58
N GLY A 75 -12.72 5.74 -1.73
CA GLY A 75 -12.64 5.03 -3.01
C GLY A 75 -11.23 4.65 -3.43
N VAL A 76 -10.18 5.04 -2.69
CA VAL A 76 -8.82 4.77 -3.12
C VAL A 76 -8.51 3.26 -3.04
N PRO A 77 -7.97 2.65 -4.12
CA PRO A 77 -7.56 1.26 -4.07
C PRO A 77 -6.40 1.07 -3.10
N VAL A 78 -6.52 0.05 -2.23
CA VAL A 78 -5.47 -0.28 -1.25
C VAL A 78 -4.97 -1.68 -1.54
N VAL A 79 -3.64 -1.81 -1.62
CA VAL A 79 -2.95 -3.08 -1.76
C VAL A 79 -2.12 -3.29 -0.50
N PHE A 80 -2.38 -4.38 0.22
CA PHE A 80 -1.59 -4.71 1.40
C PHE A 80 -0.23 -5.29 1.02
N LEU A 81 0.76 -5.01 1.87
CA LEU A 81 2.09 -5.59 1.78
C LEU A 81 2.34 -6.38 3.06
N THR A 82 2.48 -7.71 2.96
CA THR A 82 2.58 -8.58 4.13
C THR A 82 3.77 -9.53 4.06
N ALA A 83 4.38 -9.78 5.23
CA ALA A 83 5.41 -10.82 5.37
C ALA A 83 4.81 -12.22 5.53
N LYS A 84 3.49 -12.33 5.75
CA LYS A 84 2.80 -13.61 5.93
C LYS A 84 2.11 -14.03 4.64
N ALA A 85 2.73 -14.95 3.90
CA ALA A 85 2.23 -15.42 2.60
C ALA A 85 1.37 -16.69 2.71
N ILE A 86 0.72 -16.93 3.86
CA ILE A 86 -0.17 -18.08 4.04
C ILE A 86 -1.58 -17.75 3.54
N THR A 87 -2.25 -18.74 2.94
CA THR A 87 -3.54 -18.57 2.27
C THR A 87 -4.61 -17.96 3.17
N THR A 88 -4.71 -18.41 4.42
CA THR A 88 -5.71 -17.89 5.36
C THR A 88 -5.53 -16.41 5.64
N GLU A 89 -4.29 -15.94 5.79
CA GLU A 89 -3.98 -14.53 6.01
C GLU A 89 -4.27 -13.71 4.76
N LEU A 90 -3.89 -14.20 3.59
CA LEU A 90 -4.15 -13.51 2.33
C LEU A 90 -5.65 -13.36 2.09
N ASP A 91 -6.42 -14.40 2.34
CA ASP A 91 -7.88 -14.38 2.19
C ASP A 91 -8.52 -13.41 3.17
N ARG A 92 -8.03 -13.38 4.42
CA ARG A 92 -8.52 -12.44 5.43
C ARG A 92 -8.31 -10.99 4.99
N LEU A 93 -7.11 -10.67 4.52
CA LEU A 93 -6.79 -9.32 4.07
C LEU A 93 -7.64 -8.89 2.88
N LYS A 94 -7.83 -9.77 1.91
CA LYS A 94 -8.68 -9.48 0.76
C LYS A 94 -10.13 -9.23 1.16
N SER A 95 -10.62 -9.95 2.17
CA SER A 95 -12.00 -9.79 2.65
C SER A 95 -12.26 -8.45 3.31
N LEU A 96 -11.21 -7.70 3.68
CA LEU A 96 -11.34 -6.38 4.32
C LEU A 96 -11.62 -5.27 3.30
N GLY A 97 -11.71 -5.57 2.01
CA GLY A 97 -11.98 -4.58 0.98
C GLY A 97 -10.74 -4.03 0.30
N ALA A 98 -9.60 -4.70 0.45
CA ALA A 98 -8.39 -4.36 -0.30
C ALA A 98 -8.52 -4.81 -1.76
N ALA A 99 -7.85 -4.09 -2.66
CA ALA A 99 -7.78 -4.48 -4.07
C ALA A 99 -6.96 -5.77 -4.25
N GLY A 100 -6.01 -6.01 -3.36
CA GLY A 100 -5.22 -7.22 -3.34
C GLY A 100 -4.12 -7.18 -2.30
N VAL A 101 -3.20 -8.14 -2.39
CA VAL A 101 -2.11 -8.31 -1.42
C VAL A 101 -0.84 -8.68 -2.18
N LEU A 102 0.26 -8.01 -1.83
CA LEU A 102 1.60 -8.38 -2.26
C LEU A 102 2.40 -8.85 -1.05
N THR A 103 3.40 -9.68 -1.27
CA THR A 103 4.17 -10.29 -0.18
C THR A 103 5.58 -9.71 -0.07
N LYS A 104 6.10 -9.69 1.15
CA LYS A 104 7.50 -9.38 1.45
C LYS A 104 8.30 -10.68 1.61
N PRO A 105 9.55 -10.73 1.16
CA PRO A 105 10.24 -9.69 0.42
C PRO A 105 9.73 -9.58 -1.02
N PHE A 106 9.75 -8.38 -1.58
CA PHE A 106 9.41 -8.16 -2.98
C PHE A 106 10.66 -7.82 -3.79
N ASP A 107 10.57 -8.03 -5.10
CA ASP A 107 11.62 -7.63 -6.04
C ASP A 107 11.33 -6.20 -6.53
N PRO A 108 12.21 -5.23 -6.28
CA PRO A 108 11.98 -3.87 -6.73
C PRO A 108 11.87 -3.75 -8.27
N MET A 109 12.44 -4.70 -9.00
CA MET A 109 12.36 -4.70 -10.47
C MET A 109 10.98 -5.09 -11.00
N THR A 110 10.19 -5.80 -10.20
CA THR A 110 8.86 -6.29 -10.61
C THR A 110 7.71 -5.69 -9.80
N LEU A 111 8.02 -4.92 -8.77
CA LEU A 111 6.99 -4.38 -7.87
C LEU A 111 5.93 -3.56 -8.61
N ALA A 112 6.34 -2.68 -9.52
CA ALA A 112 5.41 -1.86 -10.29
C ALA A 112 4.50 -2.70 -11.18
N ARG A 113 5.06 -3.71 -11.84
CA ARG A 113 4.29 -4.66 -12.65
C ARG A 113 3.26 -5.40 -11.80
N ASP A 114 3.69 -5.90 -10.65
CA ASP A 114 2.82 -6.68 -9.76
C ASP A 114 1.72 -5.79 -9.17
N LEU A 115 2.04 -4.56 -8.83
CA LEU A 115 1.07 -3.59 -8.34
C LEU A 115 0.01 -3.29 -9.41
N ARG A 116 0.43 -3.03 -10.65
CA ARG A 116 -0.51 -2.80 -11.76
C ARG A 116 -1.42 -4.00 -11.98
N ALA A 117 -0.86 -5.21 -11.92
CA ALA A 117 -1.64 -6.44 -12.09
C ALA A 117 -2.72 -6.58 -11.03
N VAL A 118 -2.37 -6.33 -9.77
CA VAL A 118 -3.32 -6.40 -8.64
C VAL A 118 -4.41 -5.35 -8.79
N LEU A 119 -4.06 -4.16 -9.27
CA LEU A 119 -5.01 -3.06 -9.48
C LEU A 119 -5.86 -3.25 -10.74
N GLY A 120 -5.56 -4.23 -11.57
CA GLY A 120 -6.29 -4.46 -12.82
C GLY A 120 -5.98 -3.45 -13.92
N ILE A 121 -4.83 -2.80 -13.88
CA ILE A 121 -4.38 -1.85 -14.91
C ILE A 121 -3.15 -2.40 -15.64
N VAL A 122 -2.97 -1.96 -16.86
CA VAL A 122 -1.90 -2.44 -17.74
C VAL A 122 -0.71 -1.51 -17.73
#